data_2ae1b28db52cc550e35387668a709c71
#
_entry.id   2ae1b28db52cc550e35387668a709c71
#
_cell.length_a   1.000
_cell.length_b   1.000
_cell.length_c   1.000
_cell.angle_alpha   90.00
_cell.angle_beta   90.00
_cell.angle_gamma   90.00
#
_symmetry.space_group_name_H-M   'P 1'
#
loop_
_entity.id
_entity.type
_entity.pdbx_description
1 polymer ?
#
loop_
_entity_poly.entity_id
_entity_poly.type
_entity_poly.pdbx_seq_one_letter_code
_entity_poly.pdbx_strand_id
1 'polypeptide(L)'
;LEGLAKRSTVQLVLILSMMDDVPVYIDKVLPIANRTVGQMMSRDQYLTIFRNADIPVPEDLQQRIIDLPYDNTNYVSDEVVKLNKVSIRYGDRIILKELDWTVMRGQKWALSGENGAGKSTLLSLVCADNPQSYACDISLFGRKRGTGESIWEIKKHIGYVSPEMHRAYLKNLPAIEIVASGLHDSIGLYKRPKAEQMSVCEWWMDIFGIAALKDKPFLQLSSGEQRLALLARAFVKDPELLILDEPLHGLDTYNRRRVKKVIEAFCRRQDKTMIMVTHYERELPATISDRIFLKRNR
;
A
#
# COMPACT_ATOMS: atom_id res chain seq x y z
N LEU A 1 20.61 -19.88 -10.00
CA LEU A 1 20.02 -20.01 -11.34
C LEU A 1 21.01 -19.61 -12.44
N GLU A 2 21.74 -18.52 -12.30
CA GLU A 2 22.75 -18.08 -13.29
C GLU A 2 23.83 -19.13 -13.55
N GLY A 3 24.33 -19.81 -12.51
CA GLY A 3 25.29 -20.89 -12.63
C GLY A 3 24.74 -22.14 -13.38
N LEU A 4 23.44 -22.39 -13.25
CA LEU A 4 22.75 -23.45 -13.99
C LEU A 4 22.56 -23.06 -15.47
N ALA A 5 22.17 -21.82 -15.73
CA ALA A 5 21.99 -21.33 -17.10
C ALA A 5 23.28 -21.33 -17.91
N LYS A 6 24.45 -21.12 -17.26
CA LYS A 6 25.76 -21.08 -17.93
C LYS A 6 26.46 -22.45 -18.06
N ARG A 7 26.09 -23.45 -17.27
CA ARG A 7 26.83 -24.72 -17.12
C ARG A 7 26.06 -25.98 -17.51
N SER A 8 24.80 -25.86 -17.87
CA SER A 8 23.95 -27.01 -18.18
C SER A 8 23.23 -26.87 -19.53
N THR A 9 22.88 -27.99 -20.15
CA THR A 9 22.01 -28.06 -21.35
C THR A 9 20.53 -27.93 -21.01
N VAL A 10 20.18 -27.55 -19.77
CA VAL A 10 18.80 -27.43 -19.28
C VAL A 10 18.18 -26.17 -19.82
N GLN A 11 17.03 -26.28 -20.44
CA GLN A 11 16.18 -25.11 -20.75
C GLN A 11 15.55 -24.54 -19.47
N LEU A 12 15.79 -23.26 -19.21
CA LEU A 12 15.24 -22.55 -18.06
C LEU A 12 14.06 -21.66 -18.52
N VAL A 13 12.89 -21.89 -17.96
CA VAL A 13 11.72 -21.03 -18.15
C VAL A 13 11.41 -20.33 -16.85
N LEU A 14 11.45 -19.01 -16.87
CA LEU A 14 11.07 -18.16 -15.72
C LEU A 14 9.76 -17.45 -16.04
N ILE A 15 8.83 -17.50 -15.10
CA ILE A 15 7.60 -16.70 -15.15
C ILE A 15 7.82 -15.50 -14.22
N LEU A 16 7.81 -14.31 -14.80
CA LEU A 16 8.08 -13.06 -14.10
C LEU A 16 6.89 -12.11 -14.25
N SER A 17 6.50 -11.48 -13.17
CA SER A 17 5.47 -10.44 -13.18
C SER A 17 6.04 -9.03 -13.34
N MET A 18 7.37 -8.89 -13.30
CA MET A 18 8.07 -7.62 -13.36
C MET A 18 8.98 -7.53 -14.58
N MET A 19 8.85 -6.47 -15.36
CA MET A 19 9.68 -6.22 -16.55
C MET A 19 11.17 -6.03 -16.21
N ASP A 20 11.45 -5.35 -15.10
CA ASP A 20 12.81 -5.00 -14.71
C ASP A 20 13.57 -6.19 -14.08
N ASP A 21 12.87 -7.26 -13.79
CA ASP A 21 13.44 -8.45 -13.15
C ASP A 21 13.86 -9.54 -14.15
N VAL A 22 13.86 -9.24 -15.47
CA VAL A 22 14.36 -10.19 -16.46
C VAL A 22 15.87 -10.32 -16.32
N PRO A 23 16.37 -11.46 -15.80
CA PRO A 23 17.80 -11.66 -15.55
C PRO A 23 18.64 -11.57 -16.82
N VAL A 24 19.92 -11.21 -16.66
CA VAL A 24 20.84 -11.00 -17.78
C VAL A 24 21.08 -12.28 -18.59
N TYR A 25 20.93 -13.44 -17.94
CA TYR A 25 21.11 -14.77 -18.56
C TYR A 25 19.87 -15.31 -19.30
N ILE A 26 18.82 -14.51 -19.41
CA ILE A 26 17.63 -14.84 -20.22
C ILE A 26 17.78 -14.21 -21.60
N ASP A 27 17.75 -15.05 -22.64
CA ASP A 27 17.96 -14.61 -24.03
C ASP A 27 16.66 -14.14 -24.69
N LYS A 28 15.56 -14.82 -24.40
CA LYS A 28 14.27 -14.61 -25.07
C LYS A 28 13.17 -14.36 -24.07
N VAL A 29 12.24 -13.47 -24.43
CA VAL A 29 11.07 -13.11 -23.64
C VAL A 29 9.82 -13.35 -24.46
N LEU A 30 8.83 -13.98 -23.85
CA LEU A 30 7.50 -14.16 -24.40
C LEU A 30 6.52 -13.34 -23.52
N PRO A 31 6.11 -12.15 -23.96
CA PRO A 31 5.20 -11.33 -23.18
C PRO A 31 3.78 -11.92 -23.20
N ILE A 32 3.12 -11.89 -22.03
CA ILE A 32 1.70 -12.25 -21.90
C ILE A 32 0.99 -11.02 -21.32
N ALA A 33 0.05 -10.48 -22.07
CA ALA A 33 -0.75 -9.33 -21.64
C ALA A 33 -2.21 -9.52 -22.07
N ASN A 34 -3.15 -9.07 -21.23
CA ASN A 34 -4.58 -9.15 -21.51
C ASN A 34 -5.05 -10.57 -21.90
N ARG A 35 -4.50 -11.61 -21.27
CA ARG A 35 -4.75 -13.03 -21.57
C ARG A 35 -4.34 -13.45 -23.01
N THR A 36 -3.51 -12.67 -23.66
CA THR A 36 -2.99 -12.95 -25.00
C THR A 36 -1.49 -13.14 -24.94
N VAL A 37 -0.99 -14.15 -25.65
CA VAL A 37 0.44 -14.40 -25.82
C VAL A 37 0.95 -13.52 -26.94
N GLY A 38 1.94 -12.70 -26.66
CA GLY A 38 2.60 -11.84 -27.63
C GLY A 38 3.65 -12.55 -28.47
N GLN A 39 4.36 -11.81 -29.29
CA GLN A 39 5.44 -12.35 -30.10
C GLN A 39 6.71 -12.52 -29.27
N MET A 40 7.41 -13.64 -29.46
CA MET A 40 8.71 -13.89 -28.85
C MET A 40 9.74 -12.89 -29.37
N MET A 41 10.52 -12.30 -28.46
CA MET A 41 11.54 -11.31 -28.79
C MET A 41 12.80 -11.50 -27.94
N SER A 42 13.89 -10.81 -28.31
CA SER A 42 15.08 -10.80 -27.46
C SER A 42 14.83 -10.01 -26.17
N ARG A 43 15.60 -10.33 -25.13
CA ARG A 43 15.56 -9.58 -23.85
C ARG A 43 15.72 -8.07 -24.06
N ASP A 44 16.67 -7.66 -24.89
CA ASP A 44 16.97 -6.24 -25.10
C ASP A 44 15.86 -5.53 -25.87
N GLN A 45 15.27 -6.15 -26.87
CA GLN A 45 14.08 -5.65 -27.56
C GLN A 45 12.91 -5.49 -26.58
N TYR A 46 12.66 -6.48 -25.74
CA TYR A 46 11.62 -6.40 -24.73
C TYR A 46 11.84 -5.23 -23.78
N LEU A 47 13.03 -5.09 -23.22
CA LEU A 47 13.35 -4.00 -22.30
C LEU A 47 13.23 -2.63 -22.95
N THR A 48 13.61 -2.50 -24.22
CA THR A 48 13.49 -1.23 -24.98
C THR A 48 12.03 -0.84 -25.20
N ILE A 49 11.21 -1.78 -25.68
CA ILE A 49 9.79 -1.54 -25.98
C ILE A 49 9.03 -1.17 -24.70
N PHE A 50 9.25 -1.93 -23.61
CA PHE A 50 8.44 -1.78 -22.41
C PHE A 50 8.96 -0.74 -21.40
N ARG A 51 10.24 -0.36 -21.47
CA ARG A 51 10.76 0.80 -20.71
C ARG A 51 10.17 2.11 -21.20
N ASN A 52 9.95 2.21 -22.50
CA ASN A 52 9.45 3.41 -23.17
C ASN A 52 7.91 3.42 -23.29
N ALA A 53 7.21 2.39 -22.84
CA ALA A 53 5.76 2.37 -22.86
C ALA A 53 5.22 3.45 -21.91
N ASP A 54 4.73 4.54 -22.49
CA ASP A 54 4.03 5.58 -21.74
C ASP A 54 2.75 5.00 -21.12
N ILE A 55 2.63 5.23 -19.83
CA ILE A 55 1.42 4.84 -19.10
C ILE A 55 0.52 6.07 -19.05
N PRO A 56 -0.67 6.02 -19.66
CA PRO A 56 -1.59 7.11 -19.56
C PRO A 56 -2.06 7.26 -18.11
N VAL A 57 -1.36 8.11 -17.40
CA VAL A 57 -1.82 8.67 -16.13
C VAL A 57 -2.17 10.12 -16.47
N PRO A 58 -3.33 10.62 -16.06
CA PRO A 58 -3.70 12.01 -16.33
C PRO A 58 -2.55 12.95 -15.93
N GLU A 59 -2.17 13.86 -16.82
CA GLU A 59 -1.11 14.84 -16.53
C GLU A 59 -1.48 15.72 -15.33
N ASP A 60 -2.78 15.95 -15.15
CA ASP A 60 -3.37 16.71 -14.05
C ASP A 60 -3.63 15.86 -12.78
N LEU A 61 -3.18 14.60 -12.72
CA LEU A 61 -3.46 13.69 -11.61
C LEU A 61 -3.16 14.33 -10.24
N GLN A 62 -2.04 15.04 -10.15
CA GLN A 62 -1.65 15.69 -8.90
C GLN A 62 -2.65 16.77 -8.51
N GLN A 63 -3.06 17.63 -9.44
CA GLN A 63 -4.04 18.67 -9.20
C GLN A 63 -5.39 18.08 -8.85
N ARG A 64 -5.83 17.04 -9.56
CA ARG A 64 -7.07 16.32 -9.27
C ARG A 64 -7.10 15.76 -7.84
N ILE A 65 -5.97 15.25 -7.33
CA ILE A 65 -5.88 14.75 -5.95
C ILE A 65 -5.90 15.91 -4.93
N ILE A 66 -5.33 17.06 -5.28
CA ILE A 66 -5.33 18.25 -4.40
C ILE A 66 -6.73 18.87 -4.34
N ASP A 67 -7.42 18.93 -5.46
CA ASP A 67 -8.71 19.61 -5.62
C ASP A 67 -9.92 18.78 -5.15
N LEU A 68 -9.70 17.57 -4.64
CA LEU A 68 -10.78 16.76 -4.09
C LEU A 68 -11.49 17.49 -2.96
N PRO A 69 -12.83 17.60 -3.00
CA PRO A 69 -13.61 18.24 -1.94
C PRO A 69 -13.71 17.31 -0.74
N TYR A 70 -12.67 17.31 0.08
CA TYR A 70 -12.72 16.66 1.39
C TYR A 70 -13.08 17.66 2.46
N ASP A 71 -13.98 17.29 3.36
CA ASP A 71 -14.16 18.01 4.61
C ASP A 71 -12.82 17.96 5.37
N ASN A 72 -12.21 19.11 5.54
CA ASN A 72 -10.99 19.23 6.33
C ASN A 72 -11.31 18.75 7.75
N THR A 73 -10.82 17.58 8.09
CA THR A 73 -10.83 17.12 9.47
C THR A 73 -9.98 18.10 10.27
N ASN A 74 -10.57 18.75 11.27
CA ASN A 74 -9.88 19.65 12.20
C ASN A 74 -8.94 18.83 13.09
N TYR A 75 -7.86 18.34 12.49
CA TYR A 75 -6.82 17.62 13.18
C TYR A 75 -5.78 18.62 13.73
N VAL A 76 -5.57 18.63 15.03
CA VAL A 76 -4.83 19.68 15.74
C VAL A 76 -3.41 19.26 16.13
N SER A 77 -3.06 17.98 16.07
CA SER A 77 -1.75 17.51 16.56
C SER A 77 -0.70 17.40 15.44
N ASP A 78 0.49 17.92 15.70
CA ASP A 78 1.65 17.73 14.82
C ASP A 78 2.28 16.35 15.01
N GLU A 79 2.13 15.70 16.17
CA GLU A 79 2.56 14.33 16.42
C GLU A 79 1.50 13.34 15.94
N VAL A 80 1.80 12.59 14.88
CA VAL A 80 0.89 11.57 14.32
C VAL A 80 1.05 10.25 15.05
N VAL A 81 2.30 9.83 15.28
CA VAL A 81 2.65 8.63 16.04
C VAL A 81 3.75 8.96 17.01
N LYS A 82 3.62 8.53 18.25
CA LYS A 82 4.67 8.61 19.26
C LYS A 82 4.73 7.33 20.06
N LEU A 83 5.87 6.69 20.02
CA LEU A 83 6.22 5.49 20.78
C LEU A 83 7.36 5.83 21.71
N ASN A 84 7.19 5.59 23.02
CA ASN A 84 8.23 5.82 24.02
C ASN A 84 8.61 4.47 24.66
N LYS A 85 9.84 4.00 24.39
CA LYS A 85 10.42 2.74 24.91
C LYS A 85 9.47 1.54 24.79
N VAL A 86 8.78 1.45 23.66
CA VAL A 86 7.77 0.43 23.43
C VAL A 86 8.42 -0.93 23.26
N SER A 87 7.97 -1.89 24.08
CA SER A 87 8.41 -3.29 24.00
C SER A 87 7.20 -4.20 23.80
N ILE A 88 7.27 -5.09 22.81
CA ILE A 88 6.22 -6.05 22.48
C ILE A 88 6.80 -7.46 22.55
N ARG A 89 6.05 -8.35 23.21
CA ARG A 89 6.44 -9.73 23.44
C ARG A 89 5.30 -10.68 23.10
N TYR A 90 5.60 -11.80 22.47
CA TYR A 90 4.70 -12.92 22.27
C TYR A 90 5.33 -14.19 22.85
N GLY A 91 4.78 -14.66 23.97
CA GLY A 91 5.43 -15.69 24.79
C GLY A 91 6.81 -15.23 25.26
N ASP A 92 7.84 -16.04 25.04
CA ASP A 92 9.22 -15.71 25.41
C ASP A 92 9.94 -14.85 24.35
N ARG A 93 9.34 -14.66 23.20
CA ARG A 93 9.96 -13.92 22.09
C ARG A 93 9.68 -12.42 22.18
N ILE A 94 10.74 -11.62 22.28
CA ILE A 94 10.68 -10.17 22.19
C ILE A 94 10.69 -9.79 20.69
N ILE A 95 9.64 -9.11 20.24
CA ILE A 95 9.51 -8.64 18.87
C ILE A 95 10.04 -7.21 18.72
N LEU A 96 9.57 -6.31 19.58
CA LEU A 96 10.09 -4.95 19.70
C LEU A 96 10.68 -4.75 21.07
N LYS A 97 11.83 -4.07 21.16
CA LYS A 97 12.53 -3.83 22.42
C LYS A 97 12.86 -2.35 22.55
N GLU A 98 12.28 -1.71 23.56
CA GLU A 98 12.53 -0.30 23.92
C GLU A 98 12.56 0.65 22.72
N LEU A 99 11.58 0.50 21.83
CA LEU A 99 11.50 1.29 20.60
C LEU A 99 10.99 2.69 20.90
N ASP A 100 11.82 3.69 20.60
CA ASP A 100 11.42 5.09 20.52
C ASP A 100 11.22 5.46 19.06
N TRP A 101 10.06 6.01 18.74
CA TRP A 101 9.76 6.47 17.38
C TRP A 101 8.71 7.56 17.38
N THR A 102 8.99 8.66 16.71
CA THR A 102 8.05 9.76 16.52
C THR A 102 7.88 10.04 15.04
N VAL A 103 6.63 10.10 14.61
CA VAL A 103 6.23 10.48 13.25
C VAL A 103 5.48 11.79 13.33
N MET A 104 6.01 12.81 12.70
CA MET A 104 5.38 14.12 12.63
C MET A 104 4.50 14.25 11.40
N ARG A 105 3.53 15.16 11.49
CA ARG A 105 2.65 15.50 10.38
C ARG A 105 3.47 15.88 9.14
N GLY A 106 3.06 15.38 7.99
CA GLY A 106 3.74 15.67 6.73
C GLY A 106 4.96 14.82 6.42
N GLN A 107 5.49 14.06 7.37
CA GLN A 107 6.63 13.16 7.11
C GLN A 107 6.23 11.94 6.27
N LYS A 108 7.16 11.45 5.46
CA LYS A 108 7.02 10.27 4.61
C LYS A 108 8.10 9.26 4.99
N TRP A 109 7.69 8.24 5.72
CA TRP A 109 8.59 7.24 6.29
C TRP A 109 8.70 5.98 5.44
N ALA A 110 9.92 5.51 5.21
CA ALA A 110 10.18 4.15 4.75
C ALA A 110 10.50 3.27 5.97
N LEU A 111 9.67 2.25 6.18
CA LEU A 111 9.90 1.22 7.21
C LEU A 111 10.48 -0.02 6.54
N SER A 112 11.70 -0.38 6.93
CA SER A 112 12.43 -1.53 6.41
C SER A 112 12.94 -2.44 7.52
N GLY A 113 13.43 -3.61 7.17
CA GLY A 113 13.97 -4.58 8.11
C GLY A 113 13.79 -6.02 7.63
N GLU A 114 14.49 -6.94 8.28
CA GLU A 114 14.44 -8.36 7.97
C GLU A 114 13.03 -8.96 8.14
N ASN A 115 12.80 -10.11 7.51
CA ASN A 115 11.57 -10.86 7.76
C ASN A 115 11.52 -11.32 9.22
N GLY A 116 10.40 -11.04 9.88
CA GLY A 116 10.22 -11.32 11.29
C GLY A 116 10.88 -10.30 12.25
N ALA A 117 11.35 -9.15 11.75
CA ALA A 117 11.88 -8.05 12.55
C ALA A 117 10.81 -7.23 13.29
N GLY A 118 9.51 -7.53 13.09
CA GLY A 118 8.42 -6.85 13.79
C GLY A 118 7.75 -5.73 13.01
N LYS A 119 7.97 -5.60 11.68
CA LYS A 119 7.33 -4.56 10.85
C LYS A 119 5.80 -4.59 10.96
N SER A 120 5.18 -5.74 10.74
CA SER A 120 3.72 -5.88 10.85
C SER A 120 3.21 -5.66 12.29
N THR A 121 4.02 -6.04 13.30
CA THR A 121 3.71 -5.73 14.69
C THR A 121 3.73 -4.23 14.96
N LEU A 122 4.74 -3.52 14.46
CA LEU A 122 4.81 -2.06 14.57
C LEU A 122 3.62 -1.39 13.87
N LEU A 123 3.28 -1.82 12.66
CA LEU A 123 2.11 -1.29 11.94
C LEU A 123 0.81 -1.56 12.69
N SER A 124 0.65 -2.75 13.31
CA SER A 124 -0.54 -3.08 14.10
C SER A 124 -0.71 -2.19 15.34
N LEU A 125 0.39 -1.72 15.93
CA LEU A 125 0.35 -0.73 17.02
C LEU A 125 -0.15 0.64 16.50
N VAL A 126 0.37 1.08 15.37
CA VAL A 126 -0.01 2.36 14.74
C VAL A 126 -1.47 2.32 14.25
N CYS A 127 -1.94 1.19 13.72
CA CYS A 127 -3.34 1.00 13.31
C CYS A 127 -4.30 0.80 14.50
N ALA A 128 -3.80 0.82 15.75
CA ALA A 128 -4.56 0.55 16.96
C ALA A 128 -5.21 -0.85 17.01
N ASP A 129 -4.68 -1.81 16.23
CA ASP A 129 -5.20 -3.19 16.17
C ASP A 129 -4.51 -4.13 17.17
N ASN A 130 -3.37 -3.74 17.72
CA ASN A 130 -2.63 -4.55 18.66
C ASN A 130 -3.11 -4.30 20.09
N PRO A 131 -3.64 -5.32 20.79
CA PRO A 131 -4.14 -5.13 22.16
C PRO A 131 -3.04 -4.76 23.18
N GLN A 132 -1.77 -5.09 22.92
CA GLN A 132 -0.67 -4.69 23.79
C GLN A 132 -0.41 -3.18 23.73
N SER A 133 -0.99 -2.45 22.77
CA SER A 133 -0.89 -0.98 22.69
C SER A 133 -1.38 -0.27 23.95
N TYR A 134 -2.34 -0.85 24.68
CA TYR A 134 -2.88 -0.31 25.92
C TYR A 134 -1.91 -0.40 27.12
N ALA A 135 -0.95 -1.32 27.07
CA ALA A 135 0.06 -1.49 28.11
C ALA A 135 1.36 -0.71 27.81
N CYS A 136 1.43 -0.05 26.67
CA CYS A 136 2.60 0.68 26.20
C CYS A 136 2.38 2.19 26.25
N ASP A 137 3.48 2.95 26.29
CA ASP A 137 3.42 4.40 26.17
C ASP A 137 3.38 4.80 24.69
N ILE A 138 2.16 4.81 24.15
CA ILE A 138 1.86 5.10 22.76
C ILE A 138 0.86 6.26 22.69
N SER A 139 1.15 7.24 21.86
CA SER A 139 0.19 8.28 21.46
C SER A 139 -0.03 8.21 19.97
N LEU A 140 -1.29 8.29 19.55
CA LEU A 140 -1.70 8.35 18.16
C LEU A 140 -2.52 9.62 17.96
N PHE A 141 -2.14 10.42 16.97
CA PHE A 141 -2.79 11.70 16.68
C PHE A 141 -2.90 12.60 17.93
N GLY A 142 -1.81 12.66 18.71
CA GLY A 142 -1.72 13.46 19.93
C GLY A 142 -2.51 12.94 21.14
N ARG A 143 -3.20 11.79 21.03
CA ARG A 143 -3.94 11.16 22.14
C ARG A 143 -3.23 9.90 22.61
N LYS A 144 -3.00 9.82 23.90
CA LYS A 144 -2.42 8.64 24.54
C LYS A 144 -3.40 7.46 24.49
N ARG A 145 -2.90 6.26 24.17
CA ARG A 145 -3.69 5.03 24.15
C ARG A 145 -4.17 4.69 25.56
N GLY A 146 -5.43 4.26 25.67
CA GLY A 146 -6.04 3.86 26.95
C GLY A 146 -6.63 5.02 27.76
N THR A 147 -6.81 6.20 27.17
CA THR A 147 -7.42 7.36 27.85
C THR A 147 -8.91 7.55 27.51
N GLY A 148 -9.58 6.50 27.01
CA GLY A 148 -11.00 6.50 26.69
C GLY A 148 -11.32 6.76 25.22
N GLU A 149 -10.32 6.83 24.36
CA GLU A 149 -10.49 6.96 22.91
C GLU A 149 -11.05 5.69 22.28
N SER A 150 -11.94 5.84 21.31
CA SER A 150 -12.41 4.73 20.50
C SER A 150 -11.39 4.37 19.41
N ILE A 151 -11.24 3.08 19.12
CA ILE A 151 -10.46 2.61 17.97
C ILE A 151 -10.94 3.27 16.66
N TRP A 152 -12.24 3.47 16.52
CA TRP A 152 -12.82 4.09 15.34
C TRP A 152 -12.45 5.58 15.18
N GLU A 153 -12.27 6.30 16.30
CA GLU A 153 -11.76 7.68 16.27
C GLU A 153 -10.33 7.76 15.75
N ILE A 154 -9.52 6.74 15.99
CA ILE A 154 -8.17 6.65 15.44
C ILE A 154 -8.20 6.21 13.98
N LYS A 155 -8.95 5.14 13.68
CA LYS A 155 -8.99 4.55 12.34
C LYS A 155 -9.55 5.49 11.27
N LYS A 156 -10.44 6.42 11.63
CA LYS A 156 -10.94 7.41 10.66
C LYS A 156 -9.82 8.25 10.02
N HIS A 157 -8.68 8.42 10.70
CA HIS A 157 -7.53 9.18 10.23
C HIS A 157 -6.53 8.35 9.43
N ILE A 158 -6.67 7.01 9.41
CA ILE A 158 -5.70 6.08 8.85
C ILE A 158 -6.25 5.39 7.59
N GLY A 159 -5.57 5.55 6.45
CA GLY A 159 -5.74 4.66 5.30
C GLY A 159 -4.74 3.51 5.40
N TYR A 160 -5.21 2.26 5.34
CA TYR A 160 -4.35 1.09 5.50
C TYR A 160 -4.56 0.05 4.42
N VAL A 161 -3.46 -0.44 3.88
CA VAL A 161 -3.41 -1.59 2.95
C VAL A 161 -2.25 -2.50 3.33
N SER A 162 -2.50 -3.80 3.38
CA SER A 162 -1.48 -4.85 3.58
C SER A 162 -1.80 -6.13 2.82
N PRO A 163 -0.82 -7.03 2.63
CA PRO A 163 -1.06 -8.36 2.07
C PRO A 163 -2.00 -9.20 2.95
N GLU A 164 -1.92 -9.06 4.27
CA GLU A 164 -2.79 -9.74 5.23
C GLU A 164 -4.25 -9.31 5.05
N MET A 165 -4.50 -8.01 4.94
CA MET A 165 -5.83 -7.46 4.69
C MET A 165 -6.39 -8.01 3.37
N HIS A 166 -5.59 -8.06 2.30
CA HIS A 166 -6.03 -8.61 1.02
C HIS A 166 -6.48 -10.07 1.15
N ARG A 167 -5.69 -10.90 1.84
CA ARG A 167 -6.04 -12.32 2.05
C ARG A 167 -7.28 -12.52 2.93
N ALA A 168 -7.47 -11.64 3.91
CA ALA A 168 -8.59 -11.69 4.84
C ALA A 168 -9.89 -11.10 4.28
N TYR A 169 -9.84 -10.35 3.17
CA TYR A 169 -11.01 -9.67 2.63
C TYR A 169 -11.85 -10.61 1.75
N LEU A 170 -12.74 -11.38 2.39
CA LEU A 170 -13.56 -12.43 1.77
C LEU A 170 -15.01 -11.99 1.50
N LYS A 171 -15.29 -10.67 1.44
CA LYS A 171 -16.62 -10.15 1.17
C LYS A 171 -16.90 -10.13 -0.33
N ASN A 172 -17.95 -10.81 -0.76
CA ASN A 172 -18.37 -10.84 -2.16
C ASN A 172 -19.38 -9.73 -2.46
N LEU A 173 -18.90 -8.48 -2.34
CA LEU A 173 -19.66 -7.27 -2.66
C LEU A 173 -19.16 -6.67 -3.97
N PRO A 174 -19.93 -5.81 -4.64
CA PRO A 174 -19.44 -5.03 -5.77
C PRO A 174 -18.17 -4.25 -5.41
N ALA A 175 -17.24 -4.13 -6.37
CA ALA A 175 -15.96 -3.47 -6.11
C ALA A 175 -16.11 -2.05 -5.56
N ILE A 176 -17.11 -1.29 -6.02
CA ILE A 176 -17.39 0.04 -5.51
C ILE A 176 -17.80 0.04 -4.03
N GLU A 177 -18.52 -0.97 -3.57
CA GLU A 177 -18.91 -1.11 -2.15
C GLU A 177 -17.71 -1.47 -1.28
N ILE A 178 -16.73 -2.21 -1.84
CA ILE A 178 -15.45 -2.45 -1.17
C ILE A 178 -14.70 -1.13 -0.98
N VAL A 179 -14.61 -0.29 -2.02
CA VAL A 179 -13.99 1.04 -1.91
C VAL A 179 -14.73 1.91 -0.90
N ALA A 180 -16.06 1.96 -0.97
CA ALA A 180 -16.90 2.75 -0.07
C ALA A 180 -16.80 2.31 1.40
N SER A 181 -16.51 1.03 1.67
CA SER A 181 -16.29 0.54 3.04
C SER A 181 -15.10 1.23 3.72
N GLY A 182 -14.18 1.80 2.95
CA GLY A 182 -13.04 2.59 3.45
C GLY A 182 -13.45 3.90 4.14
N LEU A 183 -14.60 4.45 3.80
CA LEU A 183 -15.14 5.65 4.47
C LEU A 183 -15.44 5.42 5.96
N HIS A 184 -15.68 4.16 6.34
CA HIS A 184 -16.04 3.77 7.70
C HIS A 184 -15.08 2.74 8.30
N ASP A 185 -13.98 2.40 7.63
CA ASP A 185 -12.99 1.38 8.05
C ASP A 185 -13.57 -0.02 8.35
N SER A 186 -14.74 -0.31 7.80
CA SER A 186 -15.39 -1.61 8.01
C SER A 186 -14.94 -2.66 6.98
N ILE A 187 -14.97 -3.94 7.36
CA ILE A 187 -14.83 -5.06 6.42
C ILE A 187 -16.21 -5.36 5.86
N GLY A 188 -16.53 -4.77 4.72
CA GLY A 188 -17.85 -4.77 4.10
C GLY A 188 -18.61 -3.47 4.37
N LEU A 189 -19.67 -3.25 3.61
CA LEU A 189 -20.45 -2.02 3.66
C LEU A 189 -21.67 -2.21 4.56
N TYR A 190 -21.65 -1.61 5.76
CA TYR A 190 -22.76 -1.69 6.74
C TYR A 190 -23.61 -0.42 6.78
N LYS A 191 -23.09 0.68 6.24
CA LYS A 191 -23.79 1.95 6.14
C LYS A 191 -23.75 2.42 4.69
N ARG A 192 -24.94 2.70 4.13
CA ARG A 192 -25.03 3.19 2.74
C ARG A 192 -24.44 4.57 2.62
N PRO A 193 -23.42 4.77 1.76
CA PRO A 193 -22.82 6.08 1.54
C PRO A 193 -23.82 7.03 0.89
N LYS A 194 -23.63 8.33 1.11
CA LYS A 194 -24.36 9.37 0.39
C LYS A 194 -23.92 9.40 -1.09
N ALA A 195 -24.76 9.98 -1.96
CA ALA A 195 -24.43 10.08 -3.40
C ALA A 195 -23.07 10.76 -3.66
N GLU A 196 -22.78 11.84 -2.95
CA GLU A 196 -21.50 12.56 -3.03
C GLU A 196 -20.30 11.66 -2.66
N GLN A 197 -20.45 10.85 -1.62
CA GLN A 197 -19.41 9.90 -1.20
C GLN A 197 -19.22 8.78 -2.25
N MET A 198 -20.30 8.35 -2.90
CA MET A 198 -20.21 7.37 -3.99
C MET A 198 -19.47 7.95 -5.20
N SER A 199 -19.69 9.22 -5.54
CA SER A 199 -18.94 9.89 -6.61
C SER A 199 -17.43 9.95 -6.30
N VAL A 200 -17.05 10.17 -5.06
CA VAL A 200 -15.64 10.11 -4.62
C VAL A 200 -15.08 8.68 -4.77
N CYS A 201 -15.88 7.65 -4.44
CA CYS A 201 -15.47 6.26 -4.65
C CYS A 201 -15.26 5.94 -6.14
N GLU A 202 -16.18 6.34 -7.01
CA GLU A 202 -16.04 6.18 -8.46
C GLU A 202 -14.80 6.90 -9.00
N TRP A 203 -14.56 8.11 -8.53
CA TRP A 203 -13.38 8.88 -8.90
C TRP A 203 -12.08 8.17 -8.51
N TRP A 204 -11.97 7.63 -7.29
CA TRP A 204 -10.79 6.86 -6.90
C TRP A 204 -10.64 5.57 -7.71
N MET A 205 -11.74 4.90 -8.06
CA MET A 205 -11.69 3.75 -8.95
C MET A 205 -11.18 4.13 -10.35
N ASP A 206 -11.54 5.31 -10.86
CA ASP A 206 -11.01 5.83 -12.12
C ASP A 206 -9.51 6.11 -12.03
N ILE A 207 -9.07 6.77 -10.98
CA ILE A 207 -7.63 7.04 -10.72
C ILE A 207 -6.81 5.76 -10.69
N PHE A 208 -7.33 4.72 -10.06
CA PHE A 208 -6.66 3.41 -10.04
C PHE A 208 -6.92 2.56 -11.30
N GLY A 209 -7.71 3.04 -12.26
CA GLY A 209 -7.96 2.37 -13.55
C GLY A 209 -8.90 1.17 -13.48
N ILE A 210 -9.78 1.14 -12.49
CA ILE A 210 -10.73 0.05 -12.26
C ILE A 210 -12.21 0.50 -12.30
N ALA A 211 -12.49 1.70 -12.84
CA ALA A 211 -13.85 2.24 -12.91
C ALA A 211 -14.83 1.29 -13.63
N ALA A 212 -14.39 0.64 -14.72
CA ALA A 212 -15.19 -0.32 -15.47
C ALA A 212 -15.57 -1.58 -14.66
N LEU A 213 -14.94 -1.80 -13.50
CA LEU A 213 -15.15 -2.97 -12.64
C LEU A 213 -16.06 -2.67 -11.45
N LYS A 214 -16.65 -1.48 -11.36
CA LYS A 214 -17.35 -0.99 -10.17
C LYS A 214 -18.45 -1.93 -9.68
N ASP A 215 -19.22 -2.52 -10.59
CA ASP A 215 -20.36 -3.40 -10.29
C ASP A 215 -19.97 -4.89 -10.21
N LYS A 216 -18.71 -5.22 -10.53
CA LYS A 216 -18.24 -6.59 -10.53
C LYS A 216 -17.99 -7.07 -9.10
N PRO A 217 -18.45 -8.28 -8.72
CA PRO A 217 -18.17 -8.86 -7.41
C PRO A 217 -16.67 -8.95 -7.14
N PHE A 218 -16.25 -8.51 -5.97
CA PHE A 218 -14.84 -8.42 -5.59
C PHE A 218 -14.09 -9.74 -5.72
N LEU A 219 -14.67 -10.85 -5.33
CA LEU A 219 -14.06 -12.18 -5.42
C LEU A 219 -13.92 -12.69 -6.86
N GLN A 220 -14.58 -12.06 -7.84
CA GLN A 220 -14.45 -12.39 -9.26
C GLN A 220 -13.39 -11.53 -9.96
N LEU A 221 -12.82 -10.55 -9.24
CA LEU A 221 -11.70 -9.76 -9.71
C LEU A 221 -10.41 -10.59 -9.69
N SER A 222 -9.49 -10.29 -10.59
CA SER A 222 -8.11 -10.81 -10.48
C SER A 222 -7.45 -10.29 -9.21
N SER A 223 -6.40 -10.97 -8.74
CA SER A 223 -5.65 -10.55 -7.55
C SER A 223 -5.10 -9.13 -7.67
N GLY A 224 -4.65 -8.71 -8.85
CA GLY A 224 -4.21 -7.34 -9.12
C GLY A 224 -5.36 -6.33 -9.04
N GLU A 225 -6.52 -6.62 -9.65
CA GLU A 225 -7.72 -5.77 -9.59
C GLU A 225 -8.25 -5.65 -8.16
N GLN A 226 -8.27 -6.76 -7.39
CA GLN A 226 -8.63 -6.73 -5.97
C GLN A 226 -7.70 -5.79 -5.19
N ARG A 227 -6.39 -5.86 -5.47
CA ARG A 227 -5.41 -5.00 -4.81
C ARG A 227 -5.62 -3.52 -5.13
N LEU A 228 -5.93 -3.20 -6.40
CA LEU A 228 -6.27 -1.82 -6.79
C LEU A 228 -7.53 -1.31 -6.09
N ALA A 229 -8.56 -2.15 -5.93
CA ALA A 229 -9.75 -1.79 -5.18
C ALA A 229 -9.46 -1.54 -3.69
N LEU A 230 -8.60 -2.36 -3.06
CA LEU A 230 -8.18 -2.15 -1.67
C LEU A 230 -7.28 -0.90 -1.51
N LEU A 231 -6.47 -0.58 -2.51
CA LEU A 231 -5.75 0.70 -2.55
C LEU A 231 -6.73 1.87 -2.62
N ALA A 232 -7.67 1.86 -3.58
CA ALA A 232 -8.71 2.89 -3.67
C ALA A 232 -9.48 3.04 -2.35
N ARG A 233 -9.80 1.92 -1.68
CA ARG A 233 -10.41 1.90 -0.34
C ARG A 233 -9.58 2.62 0.71
N ALA A 234 -8.24 2.50 0.68
CA ALA A 234 -7.38 3.16 1.66
C ALA A 234 -7.31 4.68 1.43
N PHE A 235 -7.44 5.13 0.19
CA PHE A 235 -7.38 6.55 -0.18
C PHE A 235 -8.72 7.27 -0.08
N VAL A 236 -9.86 6.57 -0.17
CA VAL A 236 -11.20 7.16 -0.37
C VAL A 236 -11.63 8.19 0.65
N LYS A 237 -11.14 8.11 1.87
CA LYS A 237 -11.44 9.06 2.95
C LYS A 237 -10.41 10.17 3.12
N ASP A 238 -9.45 10.30 2.19
CA ASP A 238 -8.34 11.25 2.27
C ASP A 238 -7.58 11.21 3.61
N PRO A 239 -7.03 10.05 3.99
CA PRO A 239 -6.49 9.86 5.33
C PRO A 239 -5.36 10.85 5.65
N GLU A 240 -5.21 11.18 6.93
CA GLU A 240 -4.09 11.99 7.43
C GLU A 240 -2.80 11.17 7.49
N LEU A 241 -2.93 9.88 7.82
CA LEU A 241 -1.86 8.89 7.78
C LEU A 241 -2.19 7.77 6.81
N LEU A 242 -1.40 7.63 5.77
CA LEU A 242 -1.49 6.53 4.82
C LEU A 242 -0.44 5.48 5.15
N ILE A 243 -0.86 4.26 5.45
CA ILE A 243 0.02 3.12 5.74
C ILE A 243 -0.08 2.13 4.59
N LEU A 244 1.03 1.90 3.91
CA LEU A 244 1.14 1.03 2.74
C LEU A 244 2.15 -0.08 3.02
N ASP A 245 1.65 -1.30 3.25
CA ASP A 245 2.50 -2.48 3.42
C ASP A 245 2.55 -3.27 2.11
N GLU A 246 3.70 -3.23 1.45
CA GLU A 246 3.97 -3.82 0.14
C GLU A 246 2.90 -3.47 -0.92
N PRO A 247 2.56 -2.20 -1.15
CA PRO A 247 1.40 -1.81 -1.97
C PRO A 247 1.50 -2.26 -3.42
N LEU A 248 2.71 -2.42 -3.95
CA LEU A 248 2.97 -2.75 -5.34
C LEU A 248 3.14 -4.25 -5.60
N HIS A 249 3.18 -5.07 -4.54
CA HIS A 249 3.33 -6.51 -4.68
C HIS A 249 2.14 -7.14 -5.43
N GLY A 250 2.42 -8.04 -6.39
CA GLY A 250 1.39 -8.74 -7.18
C GLY A 250 0.71 -7.90 -8.26
N LEU A 251 1.11 -6.64 -8.47
CA LEU A 251 0.67 -5.83 -9.59
C LEU A 251 1.57 -6.06 -10.81
N ASP A 252 0.97 -6.05 -11.99
CA ASP A 252 1.71 -5.96 -13.25
C ASP A 252 2.44 -4.61 -13.37
N THR A 253 3.34 -4.51 -14.31
CA THR A 253 4.17 -3.31 -14.47
C THR A 253 3.36 -2.03 -14.74
N TYR A 254 2.29 -2.12 -15.52
CA TYR A 254 1.44 -0.99 -15.83
C TYR A 254 0.76 -0.45 -14.56
N ASN A 255 0.08 -1.32 -13.82
CA ASN A 255 -0.60 -0.96 -12.59
C ASN A 255 0.37 -0.52 -11.50
N ARG A 256 1.55 -1.14 -11.41
CA ARG A 256 2.62 -0.73 -10.48
C ARG A 256 3.06 0.71 -10.72
N ARG A 257 3.33 1.09 -11.97
CA ARG A 257 3.73 2.47 -12.32
C ARG A 257 2.60 3.46 -12.02
N ARG A 258 1.33 3.09 -12.34
CA ARG A 258 0.16 3.92 -12.02
C ARG A 258 0.05 4.15 -10.53
N VAL A 259 0.05 3.09 -9.72
CA VAL A 259 -0.04 3.20 -8.26
C VAL A 259 1.10 4.03 -7.69
N LYS A 260 2.35 3.83 -8.17
CA LYS A 260 3.48 4.64 -7.75
C LYS A 260 3.24 6.14 -8.00
N LYS A 261 2.75 6.53 -9.19
CA LYS A 261 2.42 7.94 -9.49
C LYS A 261 1.31 8.48 -8.59
N VAL A 262 0.29 7.66 -8.27
CA VAL A 262 -0.78 8.06 -7.33
C VAL A 262 -0.21 8.29 -5.93
N ILE A 263 0.64 7.40 -5.43
CA ILE A 263 1.31 7.55 -4.14
C ILE A 263 2.18 8.81 -4.13
N GLU A 264 2.96 9.06 -5.17
CA GLU A 264 3.79 10.25 -5.31
C GLU A 264 2.96 11.54 -5.29
N ALA A 265 1.84 11.57 -6.02
CA ALA A 265 0.94 12.72 -6.04
C ALA A 265 0.33 12.99 -4.66
N PHE A 266 -0.12 11.95 -3.96
CA PHE A 266 -0.61 12.06 -2.58
C PHE A 266 0.47 12.59 -1.64
N CYS A 267 1.69 12.06 -1.74
CA CYS A 267 2.82 12.43 -0.86
C CYS A 267 3.34 13.85 -1.08
N ARG A 268 3.06 14.50 -2.22
CA ARG A 268 3.41 15.90 -2.44
C ARG A 268 2.59 16.86 -1.59
N ARG A 269 1.46 16.41 -1.05
CA ARG A 269 0.68 17.18 -0.07
C ARG A 269 1.43 17.22 1.26
N GLN A 270 1.74 18.42 1.74
CA GLN A 270 2.55 18.63 2.94
C GLN A 270 1.83 18.26 4.24
N ASP A 271 0.51 18.29 4.23
CA ASP A 271 -0.35 17.93 5.36
C ASP A 271 -0.51 16.42 5.55
N LYS A 272 -0.17 15.62 4.55
CA LYS A 272 -0.35 14.16 4.57
C LYS A 272 0.90 13.43 5.04
N THR A 273 0.71 12.48 5.94
CA THR A 273 1.76 11.61 6.47
C THR A 273 1.68 10.24 5.83
N MET A 274 2.82 9.59 5.59
CA MET A 274 2.84 8.24 5.02
C MET A 274 3.89 7.38 5.72
N ILE A 275 3.53 6.10 5.91
CA ILE A 275 4.46 5.03 6.28
C ILE A 275 4.36 3.96 5.19
N MET A 276 5.46 3.67 4.52
CA MET A 276 5.51 2.66 3.47
C MET A 276 6.51 1.57 3.80
N VAL A 277 6.08 0.33 3.70
CA VAL A 277 6.93 -0.87 3.78
C VAL A 277 7.10 -1.42 2.38
N THR A 278 8.34 -1.62 1.96
CA THR A 278 8.69 -2.34 0.73
C THR A 278 10.07 -2.97 0.87
N HIS A 279 10.28 -4.06 0.14
CA HIS A 279 11.60 -4.70 0.02
C HIS A 279 12.44 -4.09 -1.12
N TYR A 280 11.86 -3.21 -1.93
CA TYR A 280 12.51 -2.66 -3.11
C TYR A 280 12.67 -1.15 -3.00
N GLU A 281 13.92 -0.67 -2.89
CA GLU A 281 14.24 0.76 -2.82
C GLU A 281 13.63 1.57 -3.98
N ARG A 282 13.62 0.99 -5.18
CA ARG A 282 13.05 1.60 -6.39
C ARG A 282 11.53 1.83 -6.35
N GLU A 283 10.84 1.19 -5.41
CA GLU A 283 9.39 1.38 -5.23
C GLU A 283 9.06 2.58 -4.37
N LEU A 284 10.00 3.03 -3.56
CA LEU A 284 9.81 4.19 -2.69
C LEU A 284 9.59 5.46 -3.52
N PRO A 285 8.62 6.30 -3.12
CA PRO A 285 8.47 7.64 -3.69
C PRO A 285 9.72 8.50 -3.44
N ALA A 286 9.99 9.42 -4.37
CA ALA A 286 11.07 10.39 -4.20
C ALA A 286 10.86 11.34 -3.01
N THR A 287 9.63 11.43 -2.51
CA THR A 287 9.23 12.26 -1.37
C THR A 287 9.53 11.64 0.00
N ILE A 288 10.11 10.44 0.08
CA ILE A 288 10.51 9.85 1.36
C ILE A 288 11.50 10.78 2.07
N SER A 289 11.12 11.23 3.25
CA SER A 289 11.90 12.14 4.09
C SER A 289 12.70 11.40 5.16
N ASP A 290 12.16 10.29 5.67
CA ASP A 290 12.68 9.61 6.85
C ASP A 290 12.69 8.09 6.66
N ARG A 291 13.55 7.41 7.43
CA ARG A 291 13.69 5.95 7.34
C ARG A 291 13.87 5.35 8.73
N ILE A 292 13.23 4.21 8.94
CA ILE A 292 13.44 3.37 10.12
C ILE A 292 13.79 1.96 9.68
N PHE A 293 14.79 1.37 10.30
CA PHE A 293 15.20 -0.01 10.05
C PHE A 293 15.05 -0.84 11.30
N LEU A 294 14.18 -1.84 11.25
CA LEU A 294 13.98 -2.79 12.34
C LEU A 294 14.93 -3.98 12.21
N LYS A 295 15.70 -4.22 13.26
CA LYS A 295 16.54 -5.43 13.40
C LYS A 295 15.77 -6.52 14.10
N ARG A 296 15.99 -7.76 13.71
CA ARG A 296 15.43 -8.91 14.40
C ARG A 296 16.10 -9.07 15.76
N ASN A 297 15.31 -9.08 16.84
CA ASN A 297 15.81 -9.48 18.15
C ASN A 297 16.05 -11.00 18.14
N ARG A 298 17.28 -11.39 18.37
CA ARG A 298 17.71 -12.80 18.49
C ARG A 298 17.51 -13.31 19.88
#